data_880d4ef6404a8398d574e114a4d75de9
#
_entry.id   880d4ef6404a8398d574e114a4d75de9
#
_cell.length_a   1.000
_cell.length_b   1.000
_cell.length_c   1.000
_cell.angle_alpha   90.00
_cell.angle_beta   90.00
_cell.angle_gamma   90.00
#
_symmetry.space_group_name_H-M   'P 1'
#
loop_
_entity.id
_entity.type
_entity.pdbx_description
1 polymer ?
#
loop_
_entity_poly.entity_id
_entity_poly.type
_entity_poly.pdbx_seq_one_letter_code
_entity_poly.pdbx_strand_id
1 'polypeptide(L)'
;VMGRYYAMDRDNRWDRVEKAYRAMVYGEGEKAVSGPEGIQASYDKDTTDEFVLPTVVVKDGAPAATIKDNDSIIFFNFRPDRAREITRTFCDDGFTGFDRGERVKTCYVCFTEYDVTIENKQVAFVKEEITNTFGEFLASNGKKQARIAETEKYAHVTFFFNGGVEEPNAGEDRILVNSPKVATYDLKPEMSAYEVCDKLTGAIRSKEYDVIIINFANPDMVGHTGVEAAAIKAIE
;
A
#
# COMPACT_ATOMS: atom_id res chain seq x y z
N VAL A 1 -9.83 -11.55 14.47
CA VAL A 1 -10.20 -10.54 13.48
C VAL A 1 -9.65 -9.19 13.90
N MET A 2 -9.32 -8.32 12.93
CA MET A 2 -8.80 -6.98 13.21
C MET A 2 -8.79 -6.12 11.94
N GLY A 3 -8.84 -4.82 12.13
CA GLY A 3 -8.75 -3.86 11.04
C GLY A 3 -7.32 -3.68 10.51
N ARG A 4 -7.21 -3.20 9.27
CA ARG A 4 -5.92 -2.97 8.62
C ARG A 4 -5.06 -1.91 9.32
N TYR A 5 -5.67 -1.03 10.10
CA TYR A 5 -4.98 -0.02 10.91
C TYR A 5 -3.93 -0.64 11.85
N TYR A 6 -4.17 -1.87 12.32
CA TYR A 6 -3.28 -2.62 13.19
C TYR A 6 -2.42 -3.65 12.43
N ALA A 7 -3.07 -4.51 11.65
CA ALA A 7 -2.40 -5.63 11.00
C ALA A 7 -1.63 -5.24 9.72
N MET A 8 -1.91 -4.07 9.17
CA MET A 8 -1.43 -3.67 7.85
C MET A 8 -0.93 -2.22 7.86
N ASP A 9 -0.22 -1.82 8.92
CA ASP A 9 0.47 -0.55 8.97
C ASP A 9 1.60 -0.50 7.90
N ARG A 10 1.96 0.71 7.48
CA ARG A 10 3.05 0.97 6.52
C ARG A 10 3.89 2.19 6.87
N ASP A 11 3.63 2.78 8.05
CA ASP A 11 4.21 4.04 8.48
C ASP A 11 5.13 3.88 9.69
N ASN A 12 5.60 2.64 9.94
CA ASN A 12 6.45 2.24 11.08
C ASN A 12 5.81 2.53 12.45
N ARG A 13 4.48 2.43 12.51
CA ARG A 13 3.73 2.55 13.75
C ARG A 13 3.70 1.20 14.47
N TRP A 14 4.86 0.84 14.99
CA TRP A 14 5.07 -0.45 15.65
C TRP A 14 4.13 -0.70 16.83
N ASP A 15 3.67 0.37 17.49
CA ASP A 15 2.63 0.32 18.53
C ASP A 15 1.30 -0.28 18.04
N ARG A 16 1.00 -0.15 16.75
CA ARG A 16 -0.18 -0.75 16.11
C ARG A 16 0.08 -2.20 15.72
N VAL A 17 1.20 -2.44 15.08
CA VAL A 17 1.60 -3.78 14.61
C VAL A 17 1.79 -4.74 15.79
N GLU A 18 2.32 -4.25 16.91
CA GLU A 18 2.46 -5.02 18.15
C GLU A 18 1.13 -5.58 18.62
N LYS A 19 0.05 -4.79 18.64
CA LYS A 19 -1.28 -5.25 19.04
C LYS A 19 -1.79 -6.38 18.15
N ALA A 20 -1.55 -6.28 16.82
CA ALA A 20 -1.90 -7.33 15.89
C ALA A 20 -1.09 -8.61 16.15
N TYR A 21 0.22 -8.48 16.33
CA TYR A 21 1.11 -9.61 16.64
C TYR A 21 0.72 -10.31 17.96
N ARG A 22 0.50 -9.54 19.04
CA ARG A 22 0.11 -10.07 20.34
C ARG A 22 -1.22 -10.82 20.29
N ALA A 23 -2.18 -10.33 19.51
CA ALA A 23 -3.43 -11.04 19.32
C ALA A 23 -3.23 -12.39 18.61
N MET A 24 -2.35 -12.46 17.63
CA MET A 24 -2.08 -13.67 16.86
C MET A 24 -1.23 -14.68 17.60
N VAL A 25 -0.23 -14.24 18.35
CA VAL A 25 0.75 -15.12 19.00
C VAL A 25 0.38 -15.42 20.46
N TYR A 26 -0.04 -14.40 21.20
CA TYR A 26 -0.30 -14.53 22.64
C TYR A 26 -1.78 -14.60 22.99
N GLY A 27 -2.69 -14.37 22.01
CA GLY A 27 -4.12 -14.33 22.27
C GLY A 27 -4.54 -13.12 23.12
N GLU A 28 -3.76 -12.04 23.05
CA GLU A 28 -4.03 -10.78 23.74
C GLU A 28 -4.84 -9.84 22.87
N GLY A 29 -5.93 -9.29 23.38
CA GLY A 29 -6.82 -8.38 22.66
C GLY A 29 -8.25 -8.43 23.17
N GLU A 30 -9.17 -7.76 22.45
CA GLU A 30 -10.60 -7.88 22.67
C GLU A 30 -11.01 -9.35 22.50
N LYS A 31 -12.07 -9.77 23.17
CA LYS A 31 -12.53 -11.17 23.12
C LYS A 31 -13.95 -11.26 22.60
N ALA A 32 -14.19 -12.23 21.72
CA ALA A 32 -15.50 -12.55 21.19
C ALA A 32 -15.64 -14.07 21.01
N VAL A 33 -16.84 -14.60 21.00
CA VAL A 33 -17.08 -16.04 20.79
C VAL A 33 -17.03 -16.42 19.31
N SER A 34 -17.13 -15.42 18.42
CA SER A 34 -16.99 -15.61 16.98
C SER A 34 -16.45 -14.34 16.30
N GLY A 35 -15.92 -14.49 15.09
CA GLY A 35 -15.45 -13.36 14.27
C GLY A 35 -16.56 -12.34 13.98
N PRO A 36 -17.73 -12.76 13.46
CA PRO A 36 -18.84 -11.85 13.20
C PRO A 36 -19.31 -11.07 14.43
N GLU A 37 -19.39 -11.75 15.59
CA GLU A 37 -19.80 -11.11 16.85
C GLU A 37 -18.78 -10.05 17.30
N GLY A 38 -17.49 -10.33 17.17
CA GLY A 38 -16.44 -9.36 17.49
C GLY A 38 -16.49 -8.12 16.60
N ILE A 39 -16.78 -8.30 15.30
CA ILE A 39 -16.96 -7.19 14.37
C ILE A 39 -18.21 -6.38 14.72
N GLN A 40 -19.35 -7.05 15.00
CA GLN A 40 -20.59 -6.36 15.37
C GLN A 40 -20.40 -5.56 16.65
N ALA A 41 -19.77 -6.14 17.67
CA ALA A 41 -19.46 -5.44 18.92
C ALA A 41 -18.54 -4.22 18.73
N SER A 42 -17.70 -4.21 17.70
CA SER A 42 -16.92 -3.05 17.31
C SER A 42 -17.77 -1.98 16.63
N TYR A 43 -18.66 -2.38 15.73
CA TYR A 43 -19.60 -1.46 15.05
C TYR A 43 -20.57 -0.81 16.02
N ASP A 44 -21.04 -1.54 17.01
CA ASP A 44 -21.91 -1.02 18.08
C ASP A 44 -21.23 0.08 18.92
N LYS A 45 -19.89 0.18 18.83
CA LYS A 45 -19.07 1.23 19.44
C LYS A 45 -18.61 2.30 18.42
N ASP A 46 -19.26 2.40 17.25
CA ASP A 46 -18.89 3.29 16.14
C ASP A 46 -17.44 3.11 15.63
N THR A 47 -16.86 1.91 15.85
CA THR A 47 -15.53 1.57 15.36
C THR A 47 -15.65 0.57 14.24
N THR A 48 -15.50 1.05 12.99
CA THR A 48 -15.78 0.27 11.78
C THR A 48 -14.51 -0.21 11.07
N ASP A 49 -14.65 -1.26 10.32
CA ASP A 49 -13.73 -1.87 9.33
C ASP A 49 -12.23 -1.68 9.60
N GLU A 50 -11.66 -0.60 9.09
CA GLU A 50 -10.23 -0.30 9.19
C GLU A 50 -9.72 -0.27 10.63
N PHE A 51 -10.55 0.21 11.55
CA PHE A 51 -10.18 0.49 12.94
C PHE A 51 -10.59 -0.58 13.95
N VAL A 52 -11.19 -1.68 13.51
CA VAL A 52 -11.55 -2.80 14.38
C VAL A 52 -10.33 -3.25 15.18
N LEU A 53 -10.43 -3.17 16.51
CA LEU A 53 -9.36 -3.59 17.40
C LEU A 53 -9.03 -5.08 17.22
N PRO A 54 -7.77 -5.49 17.42
CA PRO A 54 -7.42 -6.90 17.43
C PRO A 54 -8.29 -7.68 18.40
N THR A 55 -9.14 -8.56 17.84
CA THR A 55 -10.13 -9.34 18.56
C THR A 55 -9.83 -10.82 18.40
N VAL A 56 -9.65 -11.48 19.53
CA VAL A 56 -9.34 -12.91 19.64
C VAL A 56 -10.64 -13.68 19.82
N VAL A 57 -10.86 -14.66 18.95
CA VAL A 57 -11.98 -15.60 19.14
C VAL A 57 -11.64 -16.56 20.27
N VAL A 58 -12.53 -16.65 21.26
CA VAL A 58 -12.35 -17.51 22.42
C VAL A 58 -13.35 -18.67 22.44
N LYS A 59 -12.87 -19.82 22.90
CA LYS A 59 -13.67 -21.01 23.12
C LYS A 59 -13.35 -21.54 24.52
N ASP A 60 -14.36 -21.79 25.32
CA ASP A 60 -14.21 -22.29 26.68
C ASP A 60 -13.28 -21.41 27.56
N GLY A 61 -13.33 -20.08 27.32
CA GLY A 61 -12.55 -19.07 28.07
C GLY A 61 -11.08 -18.91 27.64
N ALA A 62 -10.62 -19.67 26.66
CA ALA A 62 -9.26 -19.58 26.10
C ALA A 62 -9.27 -19.16 24.59
N PRO A 63 -8.19 -18.61 24.05
CA PRO A 63 -8.07 -18.37 22.62
C PRO A 63 -8.32 -19.66 21.82
N ALA A 64 -9.18 -19.58 20.82
CA ALA A 64 -9.50 -20.73 19.96
C ALA A 64 -8.26 -21.27 19.23
N ALA A 65 -7.33 -20.39 18.88
CA ALA A 65 -6.01 -20.71 18.33
C ALA A 65 -5.04 -19.54 18.55
N THR A 66 -3.76 -19.85 18.64
CA THR A 66 -2.65 -18.90 18.57
C THR A 66 -1.58 -19.48 17.65
N ILE A 67 -0.78 -18.60 17.03
CA ILE A 67 0.32 -19.00 16.17
C ILE A 67 1.48 -19.52 17.04
N LYS A 68 2.03 -20.69 16.69
CA LYS A 68 3.10 -21.38 17.41
C LYS A 68 4.21 -21.82 16.47
N ASP A 69 5.32 -22.27 17.03
CA ASP A 69 6.40 -22.90 16.27
C ASP A 69 5.87 -24.03 15.40
N ASN A 70 6.41 -24.09 14.18
CA ASN A 70 6.05 -25.04 13.11
C ASN A 70 4.65 -24.81 12.49
N ASP A 71 3.94 -23.75 12.84
CA ASP A 71 2.75 -23.36 12.09
C ASP A 71 3.12 -22.77 10.72
N SER A 72 2.18 -22.83 9.79
CA SER A 72 2.31 -22.19 8.48
C SER A 72 1.45 -20.96 8.39
N ILE A 73 2.04 -19.86 7.91
CA ILE A 73 1.35 -18.60 7.66
C ILE A 73 1.38 -18.35 6.16
N ILE A 74 0.23 -18.18 5.55
CA ILE A 74 0.11 -17.72 4.16
C ILE A 74 -0.47 -16.31 4.18
N PHE A 75 0.36 -15.32 3.87
CA PHE A 75 -0.11 -13.94 3.77
C PHE A 75 -0.38 -13.63 2.30
N PHE A 76 -1.66 -13.62 1.92
CA PHE A 76 -2.07 -13.64 0.51
C PHE A 76 -2.29 -12.25 -0.10
N ASN A 77 -1.83 -11.18 0.53
CA ASN A 77 -1.78 -9.86 -0.07
C ASN A 77 -0.78 -9.85 -1.23
N PHE A 78 -1.18 -9.39 -2.40
CA PHE A 78 -0.23 -9.23 -3.51
C PHE A 78 0.46 -7.85 -3.52
N ARG A 79 -0.13 -6.82 -2.89
CA ARG A 79 0.53 -5.52 -2.69
C ARG A 79 1.47 -5.58 -1.50
N PRO A 80 2.75 -5.14 -1.66
CA PRO A 80 3.76 -5.28 -0.61
C PRO A 80 3.68 -4.23 0.49
N ASP A 81 3.26 -3.01 0.18
CA ASP A 81 3.40 -1.83 1.03
C ASP A 81 2.86 -2.02 2.46
N ARG A 82 1.67 -2.60 2.61
CA ARG A 82 1.02 -2.86 3.90
C ARG A 82 1.28 -4.27 4.46
N ALA A 83 2.06 -5.07 3.76
CA ALA A 83 2.39 -6.43 4.20
C ALA A 83 3.78 -6.52 4.86
N ARG A 84 4.68 -5.57 4.57
CA ARG A 84 6.08 -5.61 5.01
C ARG A 84 6.25 -5.68 6.51
N GLU A 85 5.61 -4.78 7.24
CA GLU A 85 5.82 -4.61 8.67
C GLU A 85 5.42 -5.85 9.47
N ILE A 86 4.23 -6.36 9.26
CA ILE A 86 3.78 -7.58 9.93
C ILE A 86 4.62 -8.81 9.53
N THR A 87 5.07 -8.87 8.26
CA THR A 87 5.99 -9.94 7.82
C THR A 87 7.31 -9.87 8.54
N ARG A 88 7.90 -8.67 8.71
CA ARG A 88 9.13 -8.50 9.49
C ARG A 88 9.01 -8.95 10.93
N THR A 89 7.84 -8.74 11.56
CA THR A 89 7.64 -9.18 12.94
C THR A 89 7.71 -10.71 13.09
N PHE A 90 7.35 -11.47 12.06
CA PHE A 90 7.45 -12.93 12.09
C PHE A 90 8.78 -13.46 11.55
N CYS A 91 9.40 -12.76 10.60
CA CYS A 91 10.47 -13.30 9.78
C CYS A 91 11.87 -12.80 10.17
N ASP A 92 12.05 -11.51 10.47
CA ASP A 92 13.39 -10.97 10.73
C ASP A 92 13.93 -11.42 12.08
N ASP A 93 15.10 -12.06 12.12
CA ASP A 93 15.74 -12.46 13.39
C ASP A 93 16.14 -11.24 14.23
N GLY A 94 16.64 -10.19 13.59
CA GLY A 94 17.04 -8.93 14.21
C GLY A 94 15.94 -7.90 14.39
N PHE A 95 14.68 -8.29 14.47
CA PHE A 95 13.56 -7.36 14.61
C PHE A 95 13.63 -6.55 15.93
N THR A 96 13.46 -5.22 15.82
CA THR A 96 13.57 -4.28 16.95
C THR A 96 12.39 -3.32 17.09
N GLY A 97 11.32 -3.48 16.32
CA GLY A 97 10.18 -2.57 16.32
C GLY A 97 9.40 -2.53 17.65
N PHE A 98 9.33 -3.67 18.34
CA PHE A 98 8.80 -3.82 19.70
C PHE A 98 9.36 -5.12 20.31
N ASP A 99 9.16 -5.30 21.62
CA ASP A 99 9.52 -6.55 22.28
C ASP A 99 8.48 -7.64 21.97
N ARG A 100 8.83 -8.51 21.01
CA ARG A 100 7.99 -9.66 20.65
C ARG A 100 8.33 -10.94 21.42
N GLY A 101 9.31 -10.90 22.35
CA GLY A 101 9.89 -12.10 22.95
C GLY A 101 10.71 -12.92 21.92
N GLU A 102 10.80 -14.22 22.13
CA GLU A 102 11.41 -15.12 21.16
C GLU A 102 10.59 -15.18 19.87
N ARG A 103 11.29 -15.20 18.72
CA ARG A 103 10.64 -15.31 17.43
C ARG A 103 9.95 -16.67 17.26
N VAL A 104 8.68 -16.67 16.99
CA VAL A 104 7.93 -17.87 16.63
C VAL A 104 8.43 -18.36 15.26
N LYS A 105 8.93 -19.59 15.20
CA LYS A 105 9.51 -20.18 13.99
C LYS A 105 8.43 -20.82 13.11
N THR A 106 7.89 -20.02 12.21
CA THR A 106 6.82 -20.44 11.30
C THR A 106 7.33 -20.68 9.88
N CYS A 107 6.60 -21.48 9.10
CA CYS A 107 6.72 -21.47 7.65
C CYS A 107 5.93 -20.27 7.11
N TYR A 108 6.59 -19.15 6.85
CA TYR A 108 5.93 -17.91 6.43
C TYR A 108 5.99 -17.77 4.90
N VAL A 109 4.85 -17.74 4.26
CA VAL A 109 4.70 -17.62 2.81
C VAL A 109 4.07 -16.27 2.46
N CYS A 110 4.85 -15.40 1.85
CA CYS A 110 4.37 -14.17 1.22
C CYS A 110 3.75 -14.50 -0.14
N PHE A 111 2.61 -13.90 -0.45
CA PHE A 111 1.98 -14.13 -1.75
C PHE A 111 2.85 -13.61 -2.90
N THR A 112 3.44 -12.43 -2.71
CA THR A 112 4.43 -11.84 -3.63
C THR A 112 5.68 -11.45 -2.86
N GLU A 113 6.74 -11.03 -3.55
CA GLU A 113 7.93 -10.47 -2.91
C GLU A 113 7.60 -9.13 -2.26
N TYR A 114 7.53 -9.10 -0.93
CA TYR A 114 7.21 -7.87 -0.19
C TYR A 114 8.43 -6.99 0.03
N ASP A 115 9.58 -7.60 0.31
CA ASP A 115 10.86 -6.93 0.46
C ASP A 115 11.97 -7.97 0.41
N VAL A 116 12.95 -7.79 -0.47
CA VAL A 116 14.07 -8.72 -0.66
C VAL A 116 14.96 -8.84 0.58
N THR A 117 14.92 -7.85 1.47
CA THR A 117 15.74 -7.83 2.70
C THR A 117 15.12 -8.61 3.85
N ILE A 118 13.85 -9.04 3.74
CA ILE A 118 13.20 -9.85 4.77
C ILE A 118 13.73 -11.29 4.66
N GLU A 119 14.29 -11.79 5.73
CA GLU A 119 14.78 -13.16 5.85
C GLU A 119 13.64 -14.14 6.23
N ASN A 120 13.95 -15.44 6.27
CA ASN A 120 13.07 -16.50 6.79
C ASN A 120 11.63 -16.53 6.21
N LYS A 121 11.45 -16.04 4.99
CA LYS A 121 10.18 -16.09 4.25
C LYS A 121 10.31 -16.96 3.00
N GLN A 122 9.18 -17.41 2.51
CA GLN A 122 9.02 -17.96 1.17
C GLN A 122 8.14 -17.02 0.34
N VAL A 123 8.25 -17.08 -0.98
CA VAL A 123 7.45 -16.29 -1.91
C VAL A 123 6.71 -17.24 -2.84
N ALA A 124 5.38 -17.15 -2.85
CA ALA A 124 4.54 -18.03 -3.67
C ALA A 124 4.60 -17.63 -5.15
N PHE A 125 4.53 -16.34 -5.44
CA PHE A 125 4.55 -15.79 -6.80
C PHE A 125 5.70 -14.78 -6.90
N VAL A 126 6.79 -15.19 -7.50
CA VAL A 126 7.91 -14.30 -7.80
C VAL A 126 7.51 -13.27 -8.84
N LYS A 127 8.07 -12.08 -8.73
CA LYS A 127 7.83 -11.02 -9.72
C LYS A 127 8.43 -11.46 -11.06
N GLU A 128 7.60 -11.54 -12.08
CA GLU A 128 8.06 -11.67 -13.45
C GLU A 128 8.59 -10.31 -13.94
N GLU A 129 9.73 -10.32 -14.62
CA GLU A 129 10.23 -9.13 -15.30
C GLU A 129 9.33 -8.86 -16.51
N ILE A 130 8.70 -7.68 -16.49
CA ILE A 130 7.92 -7.21 -17.63
C ILE A 130 8.90 -6.58 -18.62
N THR A 131 9.10 -7.21 -19.75
CA THR A 131 9.94 -6.72 -20.84
C THR A 131 9.09 -6.18 -21.98
N ASN A 132 9.69 -5.36 -22.82
CA ASN A 132 9.03 -4.72 -23.96
C ASN A 132 7.81 -3.88 -23.53
N THR A 133 8.00 -3.12 -22.45
CA THR A 133 7.01 -2.13 -22.00
C THR A 133 6.78 -1.08 -23.06
N PHE A 134 5.68 -0.34 -22.97
CA PHE A 134 5.41 0.74 -23.93
C PHE A 134 6.52 1.79 -23.99
N GLY A 135 7.11 2.12 -22.82
CA GLY A 135 8.24 3.03 -22.72
C GLY A 135 9.49 2.53 -23.45
N GLU A 136 9.83 1.24 -23.28
CA GLU A 136 10.94 0.58 -23.99
C GLU A 136 10.69 0.51 -25.50
N PHE A 137 9.44 0.21 -25.90
CA PHE A 137 9.07 0.20 -27.32
C PHE A 137 9.23 1.57 -27.96
N LEU A 138 8.80 2.65 -27.30
CA LEU A 138 9.00 4.01 -27.77
C LEU A 138 10.51 4.35 -27.90
N ALA A 139 11.29 4.02 -26.87
CA ALA A 139 12.72 4.24 -26.84
C ALA A 139 13.45 3.50 -27.99
N SER A 140 13.11 2.23 -28.22
CA SER A 140 13.71 1.43 -29.30
C SER A 140 13.38 1.94 -30.71
N ASN A 141 12.30 2.70 -30.84
CA ASN A 141 11.89 3.36 -32.08
C ASN A 141 12.36 4.84 -32.16
N GLY A 142 13.24 5.28 -31.26
CA GLY A 142 13.79 6.64 -31.24
C GLY A 142 12.75 7.72 -30.96
N LYS A 143 11.63 7.35 -30.28
CA LYS A 143 10.55 8.27 -29.95
C LYS A 143 10.79 8.97 -28.62
N LYS A 144 10.51 10.27 -28.56
CA LYS A 144 10.55 11.05 -27.34
C LYS A 144 9.21 10.97 -26.60
N GLN A 145 9.29 10.79 -25.29
CA GLN A 145 8.11 10.66 -24.44
C GLN A 145 8.21 11.52 -23.18
N ALA A 146 7.09 12.09 -22.73
CA ALA A 146 6.99 12.80 -21.46
C ALA A 146 6.05 12.06 -20.50
N ARG A 147 6.43 12.05 -19.21
CA ARG A 147 5.62 11.53 -18.09
C ARG A 147 5.29 12.69 -17.18
N ILE A 148 4.02 12.99 -17.02
CA ILE A 148 3.56 14.16 -16.24
C ILE A 148 2.57 13.73 -15.19
N ALA A 149 2.84 14.04 -13.95
CA ALA A 149 1.89 13.88 -12.85
C ALA A 149 2.31 14.70 -11.63
N GLU A 150 1.38 14.90 -10.73
CA GLU A 150 1.71 15.38 -9.38
C GLU A 150 2.15 14.23 -8.46
N THR A 151 2.77 14.56 -7.32
CA THR A 151 3.47 13.63 -6.41
C THR A 151 2.70 12.33 -6.15
N GLU A 152 1.40 12.42 -5.84
CA GLU A 152 0.57 11.26 -5.49
C GLU A 152 0.44 10.21 -6.61
N LYS A 153 0.58 10.63 -7.86
CA LYS A 153 0.46 9.78 -9.04
C LYS A 153 1.72 9.70 -9.90
N TYR A 154 2.82 10.30 -9.43
CA TYR A 154 4.06 10.29 -10.19
C TYR A 154 4.59 8.87 -10.45
N ALA A 155 4.63 8.03 -9.43
CA ALA A 155 5.05 6.64 -9.57
C ALA A 155 4.15 5.84 -10.54
N HIS A 156 2.89 6.22 -10.69
CA HIS A 156 1.96 5.53 -11.60
C HIS A 156 2.31 5.75 -13.07
N VAL A 157 2.80 6.92 -13.43
CA VAL A 157 3.22 7.23 -14.81
C VAL A 157 4.71 6.98 -15.08
N THR A 158 5.49 6.63 -14.05
CA THR A 158 6.93 6.35 -14.14
C THR A 158 7.21 4.90 -13.75
N PHE A 159 7.52 4.62 -12.50
CA PHE A 159 7.93 3.31 -11.98
C PHE A 159 6.96 2.18 -12.37
N PHE A 160 5.67 2.33 -12.06
CA PHE A 160 4.68 1.27 -12.36
C PHE A 160 4.44 1.12 -13.85
N PHE A 161 4.41 2.23 -14.58
CA PHE A 161 4.20 2.21 -16.03
C PHE A 161 5.40 1.57 -16.77
N ASN A 162 6.60 1.68 -16.20
CA ASN A 162 7.82 1.05 -16.69
C ASN A 162 8.04 -0.36 -16.13
N GLY A 163 6.97 -1.04 -15.71
CA GLY A 163 7.07 -2.44 -15.25
C GLY A 163 7.80 -2.61 -13.91
N GLY A 164 7.93 -1.54 -13.11
CA GLY A 164 8.63 -1.53 -11.84
C GLY A 164 10.13 -1.27 -11.97
N VAL A 165 10.54 -0.59 -13.05
CA VAL A 165 11.90 -0.09 -13.26
C VAL A 165 11.93 1.41 -12.97
N GLU A 166 12.84 1.84 -12.07
CA GLU A 166 12.94 3.25 -11.66
C GLU A 166 13.65 4.10 -12.72
N GLU A 167 14.64 3.53 -13.40
CA GLU A 167 15.41 4.24 -14.43
C GLU A 167 14.52 4.67 -15.61
N PRO A 168 14.61 5.94 -16.06
CA PRO A 168 13.91 6.39 -17.26
C PRO A 168 14.38 5.66 -18.51
N ASN A 169 13.47 5.40 -19.43
CA ASN A 169 13.84 4.91 -20.77
C ASN A 169 14.57 5.98 -21.57
N ALA A 170 15.32 5.60 -22.59
CA ALA A 170 15.93 6.55 -23.50
C ALA A 170 14.86 7.45 -24.15
N GLY A 171 15.05 8.77 -24.08
CA GLY A 171 14.07 9.75 -24.58
C GLY A 171 12.83 9.93 -23.69
N GLU A 172 12.85 9.45 -22.44
CA GLU A 172 11.80 9.66 -21.45
C GLU A 172 12.14 10.83 -20.52
N ASP A 173 11.38 11.91 -20.65
CA ASP A 173 11.44 13.06 -19.73
C ASP A 173 10.34 12.96 -18.69
N ARG A 174 10.68 13.29 -17.45
CA ARG A 174 9.79 13.22 -16.28
C ARG A 174 9.52 14.60 -15.72
N ILE A 175 8.24 14.99 -15.67
CA ILE A 175 7.77 16.28 -15.18
C ILE A 175 6.94 16.06 -13.95
N LEU A 176 7.52 16.29 -12.79
CA LEU A 176 6.87 16.19 -11.49
C LEU A 176 6.29 17.55 -11.08
N VAL A 177 5.05 17.56 -10.66
CA VAL A 177 4.37 18.66 -9.97
C VAL A 177 4.15 18.28 -8.52
N ASN A 178 4.42 19.17 -7.57
CA ASN A 178 4.19 18.86 -6.16
C ASN A 178 2.70 18.86 -5.81
N SER A 179 2.23 17.81 -5.14
CA SER A 179 0.89 17.80 -4.58
C SER A 179 0.74 18.81 -3.42
N PRO A 180 -0.45 19.38 -3.21
CA PRO A 180 -0.65 20.35 -2.15
C PRO A 180 -0.51 19.71 -0.76
N LYS A 181 0.10 20.45 0.19
CA LYS A 181 0.29 19.98 1.57
C LYS A 181 -0.95 20.29 2.40
N VAL A 182 -1.99 19.47 2.25
CA VAL A 182 -3.24 19.53 3.03
C VAL A 182 -3.44 18.26 3.82
N ALA A 183 -4.26 18.31 4.87
CA ALA A 183 -4.51 17.12 5.70
C ALA A 183 -5.27 16.03 4.94
N THR A 184 -6.28 16.43 4.16
CA THR A 184 -7.06 15.57 3.26
C THR A 184 -7.39 16.34 1.99
N TYR A 185 -7.54 15.67 0.86
CA TYR A 185 -7.68 16.35 -0.44
C TYR A 185 -9.08 16.89 -0.74
N ASP A 186 -10.08 16.57 0.06
CA ASP A 186 -11.39 17.24 0.02
C ASP A 186 -11.30 18.72 0.39
N LEU A 187 -10.28 19.12 1.16
CA LEU A 187 -10.00 20.52 1.48
C LEU A 187 -9.46 21.33 0.29
N LYS A 188 -8.93 20.65 -0.73
CA LYS A 188 -8.43 21.25 -1.97
C LYS A 188 -8.68 20.31 -3.15
N PRO A 189 -9.94 20.20 -3.64
CA PRO A 189 -10.32 19.19 -4.64
C PRO A 189 -9.60 19.31 -5.98
N GLU A 190 -9.22 20.51 -6.39
CA GLU A 190 -8.42 20.73 -7.60
C GLU A 190 -6.98 20.20 -7.47
N MET A 191 -6.51 19.97 -6.26
CA MET A 191 -5.13 19.56 -5.97
C MET A 191 -4.11 20.43 -6.74
N SER A 192 -3.27 19.86 -7.60
CA SER A 192 -2.33 20.57 -8.47
C SER A 192 -2.70 20.47 -9.96
N ALA A 193 -3.96 20.14 -10.27
CA ALA A 193 -4.41 19.89 -11.65
C ALA A 193 -4.13 21.06 -12.60
N TYR A 194 -4.27 22.30 -12.16
CA TYR A 194 -3.98 23.48 -13.00
C TYR A 194 -2.52 23.57 -13.39
N GLU A 195 -1.60 23.35 -12.45
CA GLU A 195 -0.15 23.35 -12.76
C GLU A 195 0.22 22.16 -13.66
N VAL A 196 -0.36 20.98 -13.43
CA VAL A 196 -0.20 19.81 -14.29
C VAL A 196 -0.69 20.13 -15.71
N CYS A 197 -1.83 20.80 -15.84
CA CYS A 197 -2.39 21.24 -17.13
C CYS A 197 -1.46 22.24 -17.85
N ASP A 198 -0.87 23.19 -17.12
CA ASP A 198 0.07 24.17 -17.70
C ASP A 198 1.33 23.48 -18.22
N LYS A 199 1.90 22.52 -17.47
CA LYS A 199 3.04 21.70 -17.89
C LYS A 199 2.70 20.86 -19.11
N LEU A 200 1.53 20.21 -19.13
CA LEU A 200 1.02 19.45 -20.27
C LEU A 200 0.90 20.33 -21.51
N THR A 201 0.26 21.49 -21.37
CA THR A 201 0.04 22.42 -22.47
C THR A 201 1.37 22.92 -23.03
N GLY A 202 2.35 23.21 -22.16
CA GLY A 202 3.71 23.55 -22.56
C GLY A 202 4.40 22.44 -23.35
N ALA A 203 4.33 21.20 -22.85
CA ALA A 203 4.88 20.03 -23.52
C ALA A 203 4.25 19.77 -24.90
N ILE A 204 2.93 19.93 -25.02
CA ILE A 204 2.24 19.79 -26.32
C ILE A 204 2.69 20.90 -27.31
N ARG A 205 2.77 22.13 -26.83
CA ARG A 205 3.15 23.28 -27.67
C ARG A 205 4.60 23.26 -28.12
N SER A 206 5.50 22.67 -27.32
CA SER A 206 6.92 22.53 -27.69
C SER A 206 7.13 21.65 -28.92
N LYS A 207 6.21 20.71 -29.17
CA LYS A 207 6.31 19.68 -30.23
C LYS A 207 7.58 18.81 -30.13
N GLU A 208 8.13 18.72 -28.92
CA GLU A 208 9.35 17.92 -28.67
C GLU A 208 9.03 16.45 -28.45
N TYR A 209 7.81 16.12 -28.01
CA TYR A 209 7.40 14.77 -27.64
C TYR A 209 6.49 14.15 -28.68
N ASP A 210 6.80 12.90 -29.02
CA ASP A 210 5.92 12.05 -29.84
C ASP A 210 4.72 11.52 -29.03
N VAL A 211 4.97 11.25 -27.73
CA VAL A 211 3.96 10.70 -26.81
C VAL A 211 4.05 11.39 -25.45
N ILE A 212 2.90 11.73 -24.87
CA ILE A 212 2.81 12.27 -23.53
C ILE A 212 1.87 11.37 -22.72
N ILE A 213 2.36 10.90 -21.57
CA ILE A 213 1.60 10.10 -20.59
C ILE A 213 1.40 10.94 -19.36
N ILE A 214 0.14 11.13 -18.99
CA ILE A 214 -0.26 12.03 -17.91
C ILE A 214 -1.25 11.35 -16.98
N ASN A 215 -1.21 11.72 -15.71
CA ASN A 215 -2.23 11.36 -14.72
C ASN A 215 -2.64 12.60 -13.93
N PHE A 216 -3.94 12.91 -13.94
CA PHE A 216 -4.57 13.86 -13.03
C PHE A 216 -4.99 13.13 -11.77
N ALA A 217 -4.35 13.43 -10.63
CA ALA A 217 -4.50 12.70 -9.39
C ALA A 217 -5.81 13.01 -8.65
N ASN A 218 -6.38 14.18 -8.89
CA ASN A 218 -7.46 14.74 -8.07
C ASN A 218 -8.74 13.88 -8.03
N PRO A 219 -9.27 13.29 -9.12
CA PRO A 219 -10.49 12.49 -9.01
C PRO A 219 -10.33 11.24 -8.11
N ASP A 220 -9.18 10.57 -8.20
CA ASP A 220 -8.88 9.40 -7.38
C ASP A 220 -8.62 9.78 -5.91
N MET A 221 -7.73 10.74 -5.68
CA MET A 221 -7.32 11.11 -4.33
C MET A 221 -8.45 11.74 -3.53
N VAL A 222 -9.24 12.61 -4.16
CA VAL A 222 -10.43 13.22 -3.52
C VAL A 222 -11.53 12.18 -3.34
N GLY A 223 -11.71 11.28 -4.30
CA GLY A 223 -12.67 10.18 -4.20
C GLY A 223 -12.45 9.29 -2.97
N HIS A 224 -11.20 9.06 -2.59
CA HIS A 224 -10.86 8.32 -1.38
C HIS A 224 -11.31 8.97 -0.07
N THR A 225 -11.62 10.28 -0.06
CA THR A 225 -12.12 10.96 1.14
C THR A 225 -13.59 10.66 1.45
N GLY A 226 -14.35 10.16 0.45
CA GLY A 226 -15.78 9.90 0.57
C GLY A 226 -16.66 11.16 0.64
N VAL A 227 -16.11 12.35 0.37
CA VAL A 227 -16.85 13.63 0.38
C VAL A 227 -17.37 13.90 -1.04
N GLU A 228 -18.65 13.58 -1.28
CA GLU A 228 -19.30 13.66 -2.60
C GLU A 228 -19.15 15.03 -3.27
N ALA A 229 -19.43 16.11 -2.54
CA ALA A 229 -19.32 17.49 -3.07
C ALA A 229 -17.89 17.82 -3.53
N ALA A 230 -16.88 17.33 -2.82
CA ALA A 230 -15.49 17.51 -3.20
C ALA A 230 -15.11 16.66 -4.41
N ALA A 231 -15.63 15.44 -4.51
CA ALA A 231 -15.41 14.57 -5.66
C ALA A 231 -16.00 15.14 -6.95
N ILE A 232 -17.22 15.72 -6.89
CA ILE A 232 -17.83 16.44 -8.02
C ILE A 232 -16.93 17.58 -8.46
N LYS A 233 -16.49 18.42 -7.52
CA LYS A 233 -15.63 19.58 -7.81
C LYS A 233 -14.25 19.17 -8.35
N ALA A 234 -13.74 18.01 -7.99
CA ALA A 234 -12.48 17.50 -8.53
C ALA A 234 -12.58 17.09 -10.01
N ILE A 235 -13.79 16.82 -10.50
CA ILE A 235 -14.05 16.44 -11.90
C ILE A 235 -14.36 17.68 -12.76
N GLU A 236 -15.07 18.68 -12.22
CA GLU A 236 -15.37 19.96 -12.89
C GLU A 236 -14.11 20.79 -13.18
#